data_8046ca19456f80a677c70846e191c8f4
#
_entry.id   8046ca19456f80a677c70846e191c8f4
#
_cell.length_a   1.000
_cell.length_b   1.000
_cell.length_c   1.000
_cell.angle_alpha   90.00
_cell.angle_beta   90.00
_cell.angle_gamma   90.00
#
_symmetry.space_group_name_H-M   'P 1'
#
loop_
_entity.id
_entity.type
_entity.pdbx_description
1 polymer ?
#
loop_
_entity_poly.entity_id
_entity_poly.type
_entity_poly.pdbx_seq_one_letter_code
_entity_poly.pdbx_strand_id
1 'polypeptide(L)'
;MRTLRLSRLVALLSLVLVSSLGFAHGFKVGSLEIGHPWTRATPKGADVAGGFLKITNNGTEDDRLVSVSVDGIQRVEIHEMKTENGVMSMRPLKDGLLIPAGATVELKPGSFHVMMFGLTQPFVEGSMVKGKITFEKAGSADLEFKVEPVGANPAEKHQHGTTTTTTN
;
A
#
# COMPACT_ATOMS: atom_id res chain seq x y z
N MET A 1 -50.55 -6.13 -56.16
CA MET A 1 -50.00 -7.03 -55.19
C MET A 1 -48.67 -6.47 -54.73
N ARG A 2 -48.62 -5.85 -53.54
CA ARG A 2 -47.42 -5.21 -52.99
C ARG A 2 -46.86 -6.09 -51.88
N THR A 3 -45.71 -6.69 -52.15
CA THR A 3 -45.00 -7.48 -51.13
C THR A 3 -44.21 -6.55 -50.20
N LEU A 4 -44.63 -6.52 -48.95
CA LEU A 4 -43.95 -5.79 -47.88
C LEU A 4 -42.67 -6.53 -47.49
N ARG A 5 -41.54 -5.93 -47.78
CA ARG A 5 -40.26 -6.44 -47.28
C ARG A 5 -40.02 -5.97 -45.85
N LEU A 6 -40.18 -6.87 -44.93
CA LEU A 6 -39.94 -6.64 -43.51
C LEU A 6 -38.40 -6.67 -43.28
N SER A 7 -37.82 -5.51 -43.20
CA SER A 7 -36.40 -5.36 -42.85
C SER A 7 -36.23 -5.69 -41.38
N ARG A 8 -35.57 -6.81 -41.12
CA ARG A 8 -35.15 -7.21 -39.75
C ARG A 8 -33.99 -6.32 -39.34
N LEU A 9 -34.28 -5.33 -38.51
CA LEU A 9 -33.26 -4.55 -37.79
C LEU A 9 -32.75 -5.39 -36.62
N VAL A 10 -31.65 -6.08 -36.82
CA VAL A 10 -30.95 -6.74 -35.72
C VAL A 10 -30.17 -5.69 -35.00
N ALA A 11 -30.69 -5.17 -33.90
CA ALA A 11 -29.97 -4.32 -32.98
C ALA A 11 -28.95 -5.20 -32.20
N LEU A 12 -27.72 -5.19 -32.63
CA LEU A 12 -26.60 -5.70 -31.85
C LEU A 12 -26.42 -4.78 -30.63
N LEU A 13 -26.99 -5.16 -29.50
CA LEU A 13 -26.73 -4.57 -28.21
C LEU A 13 -25.35 -5.05 -27.77
N SER A 14 -24.31 -4.32 -28.16
CA SER A 14 -22.95 -4.53 -27.68
C SER A 14 -22.91 -4.16 -26.20
N LEU A 15 -23.07 -5.17 -25.34
CA LEU A 15 -22.84 -5.06 -23.92
C LEU A 15 -21.34 -4.83 -23.69
N VAL A 16 -20.95 -3.56 -23.60
CA VAL A 16 -19.60 -3.17 -23.18
C VAL A 16 -19.47 -3.58 -21.72
N LEU A 17 -18.87 -4.74 -21.50
CA LEU A 17 -18.39 -5.15 -20.18
C LEU A 17 -17.26 -4.18 -19.80
N VAL A 18 -17.61 -3.10 -19.12
CA VAL A 18 -16.62 -2.28 -18.43
C VAL A 18 -16.12 -3.14 -17.27
N SER A 19 -15.08 -3.91 -17.54
CA SER A 19 -14.28 -4.53 -16.48
C SER A 19 -13.69 -3.39 -15.67
N SER A 20 -14.28 -3.07 -14.53
CA SER A 20 -13.64 -2.29 -13.49
C SER A 20 -12.40 -3.07 -13.07
N LEU A 21 -11.27 -2.76 -13.72
CA LEU A 21 -9.96 -3.14 -13.24
C LEU A 21 -9.87 -2.52 -11.84
N GLY A 22 -10.12 -3.35 -10.83
CA GLY A 22 -9.82 -2.98 -9.46
C GLY A 22 -8.36 -2.57 -9.45
N PHE A 23 -8.10 -1.29 -9.33
CA PHE A 23 -6.76 -0.79 -9.10
C PHE A 23 -6.30 -1.40 -7.79
N ALA A 24 -5.56 -2.50 -7.87
CA ALA A 24 -4.62 -2.81 -6.81
C ALA A 24 -3.76 -1.54 -6.70
N HIS A 25 -3.90 -0.80 -5.59
CA HIS A 25 -3.22 0.47 -5.36
C HIS A 25 -1.71 0.22 -5.23
N GLY A 26 -1.09 -0.18 -6.33
CA GLY A 26 0.33 -0.38 -6.50
C GLY A 26 0.80 0.48 -7.65
N PHE A 27 1.99 1.04 -7.56
CA PHE A 27 2.63 1.82 -8.61
C PHE A 27 4.08 1.39 -8.75
N LYS A 28 4.71 1.81 -9.86
CA LYS A 28 6.11 1.44 -10.17
C LYS A 28 7.01 2.66 -10.16
N VAL A 29 8.22 2.47 -9.66
CA VAL A 29 9.33 3.43 -9.72
C VAL A 29 10.54 2.68 -10.26
N GLY A 30 10.90 2.90 -11.52
CA GLY A 30 11.90 2.08 -12.18
C GLY A 30 11.50 0.60 -12.20
N SER A 31 12.36 -0.26 -11.66
CA SER A 31 12.11 -1.70 -11.50
C SER A 31 11.38 -2.06 -10.19
N LEU A 32 11.15 -1.08 -9.32
CA LEU A 32 10.48 -1.31 -8.04
C LEU A 32 8.96 -1.21 -8.20
N GLU A 33 8.25 -2.15 -7.59
CA GLU A 33 6.80 -2.14 -7.46
C GLU A 33 6.42 -1.88 -6.01
N ILE A 34 5.66 -0.81 -5.77
CA ILE A 34 5.19 -0.41 -4.45
C ILE A 34 3.71 -0.79 -4.34
N GLY A 35 3.40 -1.67 -3.39
CA GLY A 35 2.05 -2.16 -3.16
C GLY A 35 1.51 -1.76 -1.80
N HIS A 36 0.22 -1.51 -1.75
CA HIS A 36 -0.54 -1.31 -0.51
C HIS A 36 0.05 -0.31 0.49
N PRO A 37 0.30 0.96 0.13
CA PRO A 37 0.64 1.94 1.15
C PRO A 37 -0.57 2.19 2.05
N TRP A 38 -0.41 2.02 3.36
CA TRP A 38 -1.48 2.23 4.32
C TRP A 38 -0.95 2.72 5.67
N THR A 39 -1.81 3.35 6.43
CA THR A 39 -1.60 3.76 7.82
C THR A 39 -2.86 3.47 8.62
N ARG A 40 -2.81 3.63 9.94
CA ARG A 40 -3.99 3.51 10.80
C ARG A 40 -4.61 4.85 11.07
N ALA A 41 -5.93 4.87 11.24
CA ALA A 41 -6.62 6.01 11.83
C ALA A 41 -6.02 6.29 13.21
N THR A 42 -5.89 7.58 13.56
CA THR A 42 -5.32 8.00 14.84
C THR A 42 -6.34 8.75 15.67
N PRO A 43 -6.31 8.61 16.99
CA PRO A 43 -7.17 9.40 17.87
C PRO A 43 -6.80 10.89 17.82
N LYS A 44 -7.72 11.74 18.21
CA LYS A 44 -7.46 13.18 18.36
C LYS A 44 -6.34 13.40 19.39
N GLY A 45 -5.34 14.20 19.01
CA GLY A 45 -4.18 14.49 19.86
C GLY A 45 -3.06 13.46 19.76
N ALA A 46 -3.15 12.46 18.87
CA ALA A 46 -2.01 11.60 18.57
C ALA A 46 -0.89 12.43 17.92
N ASP A 47 0.32 12.24 18.42
CA ASP A 47 1.52 12.91 17.91
C ASP A 47 2.30 12.04 16.92
N VAL A 48 2.02 10.73 16.87
CA VAL A 48 2.74 9.78 16.03
C VAL A 48 1.79 8.86 15.26
N ALA A 49 2.24 8.41 14.09
CA ALA A 49 1.57 7.36 13.30
C ALA A 49 2.59 6.44 12.64
N GLY A 50 2.15 5.21 12.32
CA GLY A 50 2.93 4.24 11.57
C GLY A 50 2.42 4.11 10.13
N GLY A 51 3.33 4.09 9.17
CA GLY A 51 3.03 3.83 7.76
C GLY A 51 3.62 2.49 7.30
N PHE A 52 2.92 1.82 6.41
CA PHE A 52 3.21 0.46 5.99
C PHE A 52 3.04 0.33 4.48
N LEU A 53 3.84 -0.51 3.86
CA LEU A 53 3.77 -0.79 2.42
C LEU A 53 4.63 -2.01 2.06
N LYS A 54 4.46 -2.51 0.86
CA LYS A 54 5.28 -3.58 0.30
C LYS A 54 6.08 -3.05 -0.87
N ILE A 55 7.38 -3.40 -0.95
CA ILE A 55 8.26 -3.03 -2.05
C ILE A 55 8.81 -4.32 -2.66
N THR A 56 8.53 -4.55 -3.94
CA THR A 56 9.11 -5.67 -4.71
C THR A 56 10.10 -5.10 -5.71
N ASN A 57 11.34 -5.57 -5.62
CA ASN A 57 12.38 -5.22 -6.59
C ASN A 57 12.39 -6.26 -7.72
N ASN A 58 11.82 -5.91 -8.87
CA ASN A 58 11.80 -6.76 -10.06
C ASN A 58 13.07 -6.60 -10.92
N GLY A 59 14.04 -5.81 -10.45
CA GLY A 59 15.31 -5.57 -11.12
C GLY A 59 16.38 -6.61 -10.77
N THR A 60 17.53 -6.45 -11.41
CA THR A 60 18.72 -7.30 -11.23
C THR A 60 19.74 -6.71 -10.29
N GLU A 61 19.52 -5.51 -9.79
CA GLU A 61 20.40 -4.81 -8.85
C GLU A 61 19.66 -4.47 -7.56
N ASP A 62 20.39 -4.45 -6.46
CA ASP A 62 19.89 -3.94 -5.19
C ASP A 62 19.55 -2.45 -5.29
N ASP A 63 18.49 -2.04 -4.61
CA ASP A 63 18.15 -0.64 -4.40
C ASP A 63 17.96 -0.37 -2.90
N ARG A 64 17.71 0.86 -2.53
CA ARG A 64 17.55 1.26 -1.14
C ARG A 64 16.45 2.30 -1.02
N LEU A 65 15.51 2.07 -0.10
CA LEU A 65 14.58 3.10 0.32
C LEU A 65 15.31 4.06 1.25
N VAL A 66 15.57 5.29 0.77
CA VAL A 66 16.37 6.29 1.51
C VAL A 66 15.53 7.26 2.29
N SER A 67 14.31 7.59 1.81
CA SER A 67 13.42 8.49 2.55
C SER A 67 11.95 8.31 2.16
N VAL A 68 11.09 8.68 3.10
CA VAL A 68 9.67 8.90 2.89
C VAL A 68 9.34 10.27 3.47
N SER A 69 8.57 11.08 2.75
CA SER A 69 7.93 12.29 3.28
C SER A 69 6.42 12.15 3.23
N VAL A 70 5.74 12.83 4.13
CA VAL A 70 4.28 12.81 4.24
C VAL A 70 3.79 14.23 4.43
N ASP A 71 2.76 14.62 3.67
CA ASP A 71 2.24 15.98 3.69
C ASP A 71 1.74 16.37 5.10
N GLY A 72 2.19 17.55 5.57
CA GLY A 72 1.85 18.04 6.89
C GLY A 72 2.58 17.39 8.06
N ILE A 73 3.52 16.46 7.81
CA ILE A 73 4.34 15.80 8.82
C ILE A 73 5.77 16.33 8.74
N GLN A 74 6.28 16.83 9.86
CA GLN A 74 7.59 17.48 9.92
C GLN A 74 8.76 16.48 9.90
N ARG A 75 8.58 15.31 10.52
CA ARG A 75 9.63 14.31 10.63
C ARG A 75 9.09 12.92 10.34
N VAL A 76 9.69 12.30 9.33
CA VAL A 76 9.37 10.93 8.90
C VAL A 76 10.65 10.12 8.88
N GLU A 77 10.64 8.95 9.46
CA GLU A 77 11.79 8.06 9.59
C GLU A 77 11.43 6.64 9.18
N ILE A 78 12.39 5.90 8.67
CA ILE A 78 12.25 4.45 8.43
C ILE A 78 12.82 3.75 9.66
N HIS A 79 12.02 2.91 10.31
CA HIS A 79 12.40 2.20 11.52
C HIS A 79 12.41 0.70 11.31
N GLU A 80 13.25 0.03 12.07
CA GLU A 80 13.27 -1.42 12.26
C GLU A 80 12.82 -1.75 13.68
N MET A 81 11.87 -2.67 13.80
CA MET A 81 11.48 -3.26 15.06
C MET A 81 12.03 -4.69 15.14
N LYS A 82 12.78 -5.00 16.19
CA LYS A 82 13.32 -6.33 16.46
C LYS A 82 12.96 -6.78 17.87
N THR A 83 12.73 -8.06 18.02
CA THR A 83 12.62 -8.71 19.34
C THR A 83 13.83 -9.64 19.50
N GLU A 84 14.71 -9.31 20.42
CA GLU A 84 15.90 -10.10 20.76
C GLU A 84 15.83 -10.49 22.24
N ASN A 85 15.93 -11.79 22.55
CA ASN A 85 15.85 -12.31 23.91
C ASN A 85 14.59 -11.87 24.70
N GLY A 86 13.46 -11.73 24.00
CA GLY A 86 12.19 -11.26 24.59
C GLY A 86 12.11 -9.74 24.79
N VAL A 87 13.15 -8.99 24.45
CA VAL A 87 13.17 -7.53 24.52
C VAL A 87 12.89 -6.97 23.14
N MET A 88 11.83 -6.17 23.03
CA MET A 88 11.50 -5.44 21.82
C MET A 88 12.30 -4.14 21.76
N SER A 89 13.02 -3.93 20.66
CA SER A 89 13.75 -2.71 20.36
C SER A 89 13.26 -2.11 19.04
N MET A 90 13.26 -0.79 18.95
CA MET A 90 12.92 -0.03 17.76
C MET A 90 14.03 0.99 17.50
N ARG A 91 14.50 1.05 16.28
CA ARG A 91 15.60 1.95 15.89
C ARG A 91 15.41 2.54 14.50
N PRO A 92 15.81 3.79 14.28
CA PRO A 92 15.82 4.38 12.94
C PRO A 92 16.90 3.73 12.08
N LEU A 93 16.59 3.50 10.80
CA LEU A 93 17.55 3.07 9.77
C LEU A 93 18.13 4.32 9.10
N LYS A 94 19.22 4.84 9.64
CA LYS A 94 19.86 6.09 9.15
C LYS A 94 20.36 5.97 7.70
N ASP A 95 20.78 4.77 7.32
CA ASP A 95 21.27 4.48 5.96
C ASP A 95 20.15 3.98 5.03
N GLY A 96 18.89 4.06 5.47
CA GLY A 96 17.74 3.56 4.71
C GLY A 96 17.58 2.04 4.77
N LEU A 97 16.58 1.53 4.05
CA LEU A 97 16.21 0.11 4.01
C LEU A 97 16.65 -0.53 2.69
N LEU A 98 17.52 -1.54 2.75
CA LEU A 98 17.96 -2.30 1.58
C LEU A 98 16.78 -3.08 0.95
N ILE A 99 16.66 -3.00 -0.36
CA ILE A 99 15.70 -3.75 -1.18
C ILE A 99 16.49 -4.63 -2.17
N PRO A 100 16.82 -5.86 -1.82
CA PRO A 100 17.66 -6.71 -2.67
C PRO A 100 17.02 -7.01 -4.02
N ALA A 101 17.84 -7.24 -5.04
CA ALA A 101 17.40 -7.64 -6.36
C ALA A 101 16.52 -8.90 -6.30
N GLY A 102 15.41 -8.89 -7.02
CA GLY A 102 14.44 -9.99 -7.07
C GLY A 102 13.66 -10.24 -5.77
N ALA A 103 13.87 -9.43 -4.71
CA ALA A 103 13.25 -9.63 -3.42
C ALA A 103 12.03 -8.72 -3.19
N THR A 104 11.20 -9.15 -2.24
CA THR A 104 10.11 -8.34 -1.69
C THR A 104 10.44 -8.01 -0.24
N VAL A 105 10.41 -6.72 0.09
CA VAL A 105 10.56 -6.22 1.46
C VAL A 105 9.23 -5.62 1.90
N GLU A 106 8.76 -6.02 3.07
CA GLU A 106 7.48 -5.61 3.61
C GLU A 106 7.66 -4.76 4.87
N LEU A 107 7.17 -3.53 4.80
CA LEU A 107 7.03 -2.67 5.96
C LEU A 107 5.65 -2.95 6.57
N LYS A 108 5.64 -3.53 7.77
CA LYS A 108 4.42 -3.99 8.46
C LYS A 108 4.54 -3.83 9.98
N PRO A 109 3.43 -3.86 10.72
CA PRO A 109 3.46 -3.85 12.18
C PRO A 109 4.39 -4.93 12.74
N GLY A 110 5.23 -4.53 13.70
CA GLY A 110 6.19 -5.45 14.33
C GLY A 110 7.47 -5.73 13.54
N SER A 111 7.69 -5.05 12.41
CA SER A 111 8.86 -5.20 11.56
C SER A 111 9.38 -3.82 11.11
N PHE A 112 9.87 -3.71 9.86
CA PHE A 112 10.13 -2.39 9.28
C PHE A 112 8.84 -1.58 9.16
N HIS A 113 8.93 -0.28 9.35
CA HIS A 113 7.79 0.64 9.20
C HIS A 113 8.26 2.09 8.99
N VAL A 114 7.37 2.90 8.48
CA VAL A 114 7.54 4.35 8.41
C VAL A 114 7.00 4.95 9.70
N MET A 115 7.80 5.71 10.43
CA MET A 115 7.37 6.46 11.61
C MET A 115 7.16 7.92 11.24
N MET A 116 5.98 8.44 11.52
CA MET A 116 5.55 9.81 11.28
C MET A 116 5.42 10.52 12.63
N PHE A 117 6.10 11.66 12.82
CA PHE A 117 6.12 12.41 14.07
C PHE A 117 5.59 13.83 13.86
N GLY A 118 4.91 14.35 14.87
CA GLY A 118 4.38 15.71 14.86
C GLY A 118 3.10 15.82 14.03
N LEU A 119 2.14 14.91 14.24
CA LEU A 119 0.83 15.00 13.61
C LEU A 119 0.10 16.25 14.09
N THR A 120 -0.27 17.13 13.18
CA THR A 120 -1.07 18.31 13.49
C THR A 120 -2.57 18.05 13.47
N GLN A 121 -2.99 16.96 12.80
CA GLN A 121 -4.39 16.53 12.70
C GLN A 121 -4.46 15.00 12.73
N PRO A 122 -5.56 14.43 13.25
CA PRO A 122 -5.74 12.98 13.24
C PRO A 122 -5.92 12.46 11.81
N PHE A 123 -5.40 11.25 11.56
CA PHE A 123 -5.70 10.52 10.34
C PHE A 123 -7.10 9.90 10.46
N VAL A 124 -7.99 10.27 9.53
CA VAL A 124 -9.39 9.83 9.54
C VAL A 124 -9.54 8.57 8.69
N GLU A 125 -10.18 7.53 9.24
CA GLU A 125 -10.46 6.29 8.53
C GLU A 125 -11.11 6.53 7.17
N GLY A 126 -10.65 5.82 6.14
CA GLY A 126 -11.14 5.92 4.76
C GLY A 126 -10.53 7.07 3.96
N SER A 127 -9.81 8.02 4.59
CA SER A 127 -9.09 9.07 3.88
C SER A 127 -7.78 8.57 3.27
N MET A 128 -7.17 9.42 2.44
CA MET A 128 -5.84 9.19 1.85
C MET A 128 -4.88 10.26 2.37
N VAL A 129 -3.68 9.85 2.75
CA VAL A 129 -2.60 10.74 3.21
C VAL A 129 -1.50 10.74 2.16
N LYS A 130 -1.26 11.90 1.56
CA LYS A 130 -0.28 12.06 0.49
C LYS A 130 1.14 12.12 1.03
N GLY A 131 2.08 11.66 0.21
CA GLY A 131 3.49 11.68 0.54
C GLY A 131 4.34 11.41 -0.70
N LYS A 132 5.62 11.22 -0.47
CA LYS A 132 6.61 10.89 -1.49
C LYS A 132 7.56 9.83 -0.95
N ILE A 133 7.90 8.86 -1.77
CA ILE A 133 8.90 7.84 -1.48
C ILE A 133 10.12 8.05 -2.38
N THR A 134 11.32 7.89 -1.84
CA THR A 134 12.57 8.10 -2.56
C THR A 134 13.50 6.91 -2.39
N PHE A 135 14.00 6.41 -3.49
CA PHE A 135 14.97 5.33 -3.58
C PHE A 135 16.32 5.86 -4.06
N GLU A 136 17.39 5.15 -3.73
CA GLU A 136 18.75 5.53 -4.06
C GLU A 136 19.00 5.52 -5.58
N LYS A 137 18.53 4.48 -6.28
CA LYS A 137 18.73 4.30 -7.72
C LYS A 137 17.46 4.57 -8.54
N ALA A 138 16.32 4.04 -8.13
CA ALA A 138 15.09 4.15 -8.90
C ALA A 138 14.50 5.57 -8.93
N GLY A 139 14.93 6.46 -8.01
CA GLY A 139 14.41 7.82 -7.91
C GLY A 139 13.20 7.94 -6.99
N SER A 140 12.35 8.92 -7.24
CA SER A 140 11.22 9.26 -6.34
C SER A 140 9.89 9.13 -7.05
N ALA A 141 8.83 8.85 -6.27
CA ALA A 141 7.45 8.92 -6.73
C ALA A 141 6.52 9.42 -5.62
N ASP A 142 5.41 10.00 -6.03
CA ASP A 142 4.33 10.32 -5.11
C ASP A 142 3.61 9.04 -4.70
N LEU A 143 3.17 8.98 -3.44
CA LEU A 143 2.36 7.89 -2.92
C LEU A 143 1.20 8.42 -2.08
N GLU A 144 0.20 7.58 -1.87
CA GLU A 144 -0.90 7.88 -0.99
C GLU A 144 -1.09 6.70 -0.03
N PHE A 145 -1.01 6.98 1.27
CA PHE A 145 -1.33 6.01 2.30
C PHE A 145 -2.84 5.98 2.52
N LYS A 146 -3.47 4.84 2.34
CA LYS A 146 -4.86 4.64 2.74
C LYS A 146 -4.97 4.57 4.25
N VAL A 147 -5.87 5.34 4.83
CA VAL A 147 -6.12 5.29 6.28
C VAL A 147 -7.09 4.15 6.58
N GLU A 148 -6.57 3.09 7.19
CA GLU A 148 -7.33 1.93 7.63
C GLU A 148 -7.81 2.12 9.08
N PRO A 149 -8.80 1.33 9.56
CA PRO A 149 -9.28 1.40 10.92
C PRO A 149 -8.19 1.30 11.98
N VAL A 150 -8.45 1.84 13.18
CA VAL A 150 -7.59 1.64 14.35
C VAL A 150 -7.46 0.14 14.63
N GLY A 151 -6.22 -0.37 14.73
CA GLY A 151 -5.98 -1.80 14.93
C GLY A 151 -6.01 -2.65 13.65
N ALA A 152 -6.21 -2.06 12.49
CA ALA A 152 -6.16 -2.80 11.22
C ALA A 152 -4.83 -3.54 11.05
N ASN A 153 -4.93 -4.77 10.56
CA ASN A 153 -3.80 -5.55 10.06
C ASN A 153 -4.22 -6.20 8.74
N PRO A 154 -4.11 -5.48 7.60
CA PRO A 154 -4.59 -5.97 6.31
C PRO A 154 -3.99 -7.31 5.89
N ALA A 155 -2.81 -7.68 6.40
CA ALA A 155 -2.19 -8.97 6.11
C ALA A 155 -3.04 -10.17 6.61
N GLU A 156 -3.89 -9.97 7.61
CA GLU A 156 -4.73 -11.04 8.17
C GLU A 156 -6.04 -11.27 7.38
N LYS A 157 -6.47 -10.29 6.57
CA LYS A 157 -7.74 -10.40 5.83
C LYS A 157 -7.73 -11.42 4.68
N HIS A 158 -6.57 -11.90 4.26
CA HIS A 158 -6.46 -12.88 3.18
C HIS A 158 -6.58 -14.34 3.63
N GLN A 159 -6.75 -14.64 4.92
CA GLN A 159 -6.81 -16.01 5.44
C GLN A 159 -8.23 -16.52 5.78
N HIS A 160 -9.27 -15.69 5.71
CA HIS A 160 -10.66 -16.09 6.02
C HIS A 160 -11.56 -16.18 4.80
N GLY A 161 -11.24 -17.07 3.87
CA GLY A 161 -12.05 -17.31 2.67
C GLY A 161 -12.07 -18.76 2.23
N THR A 162 -12.20 -19.75 3.15
CA THR A 162 -12.62 -21.10 2.76
C THR A 162 -13.14 -21.86 3.99
N THR A 163 -14.35 -21.56 4.41
CA THR A 163 -15.11 -22.50 5.25
C THR A 163 -15.99 -23.28 4.32
N THR A 164 -15.54 -24.45 3.91
CA THR A 164 -16.36 -25.46 3.26
C THR A 164 -17.30 -26.03 4.31
N THR A 165 -18.57 -25.62 4.27
CA THR A 165 -19.63 -26.25 5.06
C THR A 165 -19.94 -27.58 4.36
N THR A 166 -19.41 -28.67 4.91
CA THR A 166 -19.88 -30.02 4.59
C THR A 166 -21.08 -30.30 5.49
N THR A 167 -22.27 -30.24 4.92
CA THR A 167 -23.49 -30.72 5.58
C THR A 167 -23.57 -32.23 5.37
N ASN A 168 -23.64 -32.93 6.43
CA ASN A 168 -23.97 -34.38 6.49
C ASN A 168 -25.48 -34.52 6.79
#